data_0b5a2b8939bdd21e6f071b3df6c1c31e
#
_entry.id   0b5a2b8939bdd21e6f071b3df6c1c31e
#
_cell.length_a   1.000
_cell.length_b   1.000
_cell.length_c   1.000
_cell.angle_alpha   90.00
_cell.angle_beta   90.00
_cell.angle_gamma   90.00
#
_symmetry.space_group_name_H-M   'P 1'
#
loop_
_entity.id
_entity.type
_entity.pdbx_description
1 polymer ?
#
loop_
_entity_poly.entity_id
_entity_poly.type
_entity_poly.pdbx_seq_one_letter_code
_entity_poly.pdbx_strand_id
1 'polypeptide(L)'
;MTDIDQDAVLDLDEPPGRSPLLKWGLIGLVVLLLLGSGGGAAWYFFLGARPSQAAKEVEVPLPVFVDLKPFVVSMANSNGTPHFVQLGVSLQLPRAGAGEMVTAVLPEIQDAMRQTLLGFKSEDLQTPAGVDRVRKAMTEHLNEVMVRVLGPERIAKLTAGAPRPGFVQNVLFATLIVE
;
A
#
# COMPACT_ATOMS: atom_id res chain seq x y z
N MET A 1 -87.77 70.86 -10.59
CA MET A 1 -88.46 70.06 -11.59
C MET A 1 -87.56 68.92 -11.93
N THR A 2 -87.90 67.73 -11.40
CA THR A 2 -87.65 66.37 -11.83
C THR A 2 -86.20 65.94 -11.69
N ASP A 3 -85.91 65.29 -10.63
CA ASP A 3 -85.85 63.86 -10.36
C ASP A 3 -85.32 62.99 -11.53
N ILE A 4 -84.32 62.26 -11.23
CA ILE A 4 -84.27 60.82 -11.49
C ILE A 4 -83.02 60.24 -10.81
N ASP A 5 -83.33 59.40 -9.83
CA ASP A 5 -82.51 58.42 -9.24
C ASP A 5 -81.82 57.47 -10.26
N GLN A 6 -80.67 57.09 -10.02
CA GLN A 6 -80.28 55.72 -10.33
C GLN A 6 -79.09 55.32 -9.48
N ASP A 7 -79.40 54.78 -8.34
CA ASP A 7 -78.57 53.78 -7.66
C ASP A 7 -78.52 52.50 -8.53
N ALA A 8 -77.39 52.23 -9.02
CA ALA A 8 -77.03 50.85 -9.48
C ALA A 8 -75.81 50.45 -8.73
N VAL A 9 -76.03 49.95 -7.56
CA VAL A 9 -75.03 49.23 -6.76
C VAL A 9 -74.76 47.91 -7.49
N LEU A 10 -73.61 47.82 -8.09
CA LEU A 10 -73.03 46.55 -8.55
C LEU A 10 -72.43 45.82 -7.31
N ASP A 11 -73.21 44.89 -6.87
CA ASP A 11 -72.79 43.89 -5.87
C ASP A 11 -71.70 43.02 -6.51
N LEU A 12 -70.46 43.31 -6.19
CA LEU A 12 -69.35 42.48 -6.58
C LEU A 12 -69.24 41.44 -5.50
N ASP A 13 -69.70 40.24 -5.82
CA ASP A 13 -69.47 38.97 -5.08
C ASP A 13 -68.07 38.92 -4.45
N GLU A 14 -67.98 39.02 -3.15
CA GLU A 14 -66.81 38.62 -2.41
C GLU A 14 -66.64 37.11 -2.53
N PRO A 15 -65.45 36.64 -2.95
CA PRO A 15 -65.20 35.21 -2.98
C PRO A 15 -65.23 34.65 -1.53
N PRO A 16 -65.81 33.45 -1.31
CA PRO A 16 -65.98 32.86 -0.02
C PRO A 16 -64.66 32.75 0.72
N GLY A 17 -64.66 33.30 1.96
CA GLY A 17 -63.48 33.31 2.84
C GLY A 17 -62.83 31.94 2.93
N ARG A 18 -61.66 31.82 2.38
CA ARG A 18 -60.81 30.63 2.50
C ARG A 18 -60.60 30.36 3.99
N SER A 19 -61.18 29.25 4.49
CA SER A 19 -61.08 28.83 5.86
C SER A 19 -59.63 28.85 6.33
N PRO A 20 -59.33 29.38 7.52
CA PRO A 20 -57.96 29.45 8.04
C PRO A 20 -57.27 28.07 8.04
N LEU A 21 -58.05 27.00 8.17
CA LEU A 21 -57.59 25.58 8.11
C LEU A 21 -56.96 25.25 6.77
N LEU A 22 -57.44 25.81 5.63
CA LEU A 22 -56.87 25.56 4.30
C LEU A 22 -55.50 26.22 4.14
N LYS A 23 -55.32 27.44 4.72
CA LYS A 23 -54.05 28.15 4.72
C LYS A 23 -53.01 27.42 5.58
N TRP A 24 -53.41 26.93 6.73
CA TRP A 24 -52.51 26.15 7.62
C TRP A 24 -52.20 24.80 7.04
N GLY A 25 -53.10 24.15 6.33
CA GLY A 25 -52.87 22.92 5.60
C GLY A 25 -51.86 23.08 4.44
N LEU A 26 -51.97 24.21 3.71
CA LEU A 26 -51.01 24.51 2.61
C LEU A 26 -49.63 24.85 3.12
N ILE A 27 -49.51 25.56 4.25
CA ILE A 27 -48.23 25.85 4.91
C ILE A 27 -47.61 24.55 5.43
N GLY A 28 -48.41 23.70 6.06
CA GLY A 28 -47.96 22.37 6.54
C GLY A 28 -47.42 21.48 5.40
N LEU A 29 -48.11 21.48 4.25
CA LEU A 29 -47.67 20.74 3.06
C LEU A 29 -46.34 21.26 2.48
N VAL A 30 -46.16 22.57 2.46
CA VAL A 30 -44.92 23.20 1.96
C VAL A 30 -43.75 22.90 2.91
N VAL A 31 -43.98 22.97 4.22
CA VAL A 31 -42.94 22.60 5.23
C VAL A 31 -42.58 21.13 5.13
N LEU A 32 -43.54 20.24 4.95
CA LEU A 32 -43.31 18.80 4.80
C LEU A 32 -42.55 18.49 3.52
N LEU A 33 -42.82 19.18 2.41
CA LEU A 33 -42.08 19.09 1.16
C LEU A 33 -40.63 19.60 1.30
N LEU A 34 -40.43 20.72 1.99
CA LEU A 34 -39.09 21.26 2.23
C LEU A 34 -38.25 20.36 3.17
N LEU A 35 -38.87 19.80 4.22
CA LEU A 35 -38.21 18.86 5.12
C LEU A 35 -37.93 17.52 4.42
N GLY A 36 -38.84 17.05 3.59
CA GLY A 36 -38.68 15.80 2.82
C GLY A 36 -37.59 15.90 1.74
N SER A 37 -37.56 17.00 0.99
CA SER A 37 -36.58 17.21 -0.08
C SER A 37 -35.17 17.54 0.47
N GLY A 38 -35.10 18.33 1.56
CA GLY A 38 -33.81 18.66 2.20
C GLY A 38 -33.21 17.50 2.99
N GLY A 39 -34.06 16.73 3.69
CA GLY A 39 -33.61 15.56 4.45
C GLY A 39 -33.15 14.41 3.57
N GLY A 40 -33.83 14.16 2.46
CA GLY A 40 -33.44 13.12 1.49
C GLY A 40 -32.10 13.41 0.79
N ALA A 41 -31.87 14.65 0.39
CA ALA A 41 -30.62 15.08 -0.22
C ALA A 41 -29.46 15.04 0.80
N ALA A 42 -29.67 15.49 2.02
CA ALA A 42 -28.66 15.40 3.07
C ALA A 42 -28.34 13.95 3.46
N TRP A 43 -29.35 13.08 3.54
CA TRP A 43 -29.17 11.66 3.78
C TRP A 43 -28.39 10.98 2.64
N TYR A 44 -28.73 11.29 1.38
CA TYR A 44 -28.03 10.76 0.21
C TYR A 44 -26.58 11.24 0.14
N PHE A 45 -26.31 12.50 0.47
CA PHE A 45 -24.95 13.06 0.49
C PHE A 45 -24.13 12.60 1.69
N PHE A 46 -24.73 12.44 2.86
CA PHE A 46 -23.98 12.09 4.07
C PHE A 46 -23.81 10.58 4.30
N LEU A 47 -24.81 9.76 3.90
CA LEU A 47 -24.72 8.30 4.03
C LEU A 47 -24.48 7.58 2.71
N GLY A 48 -24.90 8.14 1.57
CA GLY A 48 -24.69 7.57 0.25
C GLY A 48 -23.35 7.94 -0.38
N ALA A 49 -22.84 9.13 -0.09
CA ALA A 49 -21.45 9.47 -0.37
C ALA A 49 -20.55 8.97 0.77
N ARG A 50 -20.53 7.64 0.98
CA ARG A 50 -19.23 7.09 1.36
C ARG A 50 -18.30 7.53 0.24
N PRO A 51 -17.24 8.33 0.53
CA PRO A 51 -16.20 8.42 -0.46
C PRO A 51 -15.89 6.95 -0.74
N SER A 52 -16.14 6.49 -1.95
CA SER A 52 -15.35 5.40 -2.47
C SER A 52 -13.94 5.89 -2.16
N GLN A 53 -13.36 5.39 -1.07
CA GLN A 53 -11.96 5.17 -1.07
C GLN A 53 -11.81 4.30 -2.32
N ALA A 54 -11.63 4.98 -3.46
CA ALA A 54 -10.97 4.38 -4.60
C ALA A 54 -9.86 3.63 -3.90
N ALA A 55 -10.00 2.31 -3.85
CA ALA A 55 -9.00 1.47 -3.26
C ALA A 55 -7.75 2.06 -3.88
N LYS A 56 -6.97 2.75 -3.04
CA LYS A 56 -5.69 3.28 -3.46
C LYS A 56 -5.07 2.02 -3.96
N GLU A 57 -5.12 1.85 -5.29
CA GLU A 57 -4.51 0.71 -5.95
C GLU A 57 -3.13 0.72 -5.32
N VAL A 58 -2.92 -0.23 -4.41
CA VAL A 58 -1.65 -0.33 -3.71
C VAL A 58 -0.75 -0.73 -4.86
N GLU A 59 -0.19 0.31 -5.50
CA GLU A 59 0.83 0.16 -6.50
C GLU A 59 1.90 -0.65 -5.79
N VAL A 60 1.81 -1.98 -5.92
CA VAL A 60 2.80 -2.88 -5.34
C VAL A 60 4.09 -2.49 -6.05
N PRO A 61 5.01 -1.83 -5.35
CA PRO A 61 6.21 -1.32 -6.00
C PRO A 61 6.91 -2.50 -6.64
N LEU A 62 7.22 -2.39 -7.94
CA LEU A 62 7.96 -3.42 -8.65
C LEU A 62 9.24 -3.72 -7.87
N PRO A 63 9.55 -4.99 -7.62
CA PRO A 63 10.77 -5.36 -6.94
C PRO A 63 11.99 -4.88 -7.75
N VAL A 64 12.93 -4.29 -7.06
CA VAL A 64 14.20 -3.86 -7.65
C VAL A 64 15.24 -4.93 -7.39
N PHE A 65 15.98 -5.27 -8.42
CA PHE A 65 17.10 -6.21 -8.31
C PHE A 65 18.42 -5.47 -8.39
N VAL A 66 19.35 -5.84 -7.53
CA VAL A 66 20.73 -5.34 -7.54
C VAL A 66 21.67 -6.53 -7.68
N ASP A 67 22.36 -6.56 -8.79
CA ASP A 67 23.36 -7.59 -9.07
C ASP A 67 24.68 -7.26 -8.40
N LEU A 68 25.20 -8.18 -7.62
CA LEU A 68 26.50 -8.07 -6.99
C LEU A 68 27.57 -8.74 -7.87
N LYS A 69 28.78 -8.20 -7.81
CA LYS A 69 29.89 -8.81 -8.52
C LYS A 69 30.13 -10.22 -8.01
N PRO A 70 30.28 -11.23 -8.89
CA PRO A 70 30.60 -12.60 -8.49
C PRO A 70 31.87 -12.63 -7.63
N PHE A 71 31.85 -13.47 -6.62
CA PHE A 71 32.98 -13.70 -5.73
C PHE A 71 33.23 -15.20 -5.56
N VAL A 72 34.44 -15.54 -5.17
CA VAL A 72 34.85 -16.92 -4.92
C VAL A 72 35.07 -17.10 -3.42
N VAL A 73 34.56 -18.19 -2.90
CA VAL A 73 34.78 -18.61 -1.50
C VAL A 73 35.23 -20.05 -1.46
N SER A 74 36.15 -20.38 -0.54
CA SER A 74 36.51 -21.75 -0.25
C SER A 74 35.61 -22.31 0.82
N MET A 75 34.86 -23.37 0.51
CA MET A 75 33.97 -24.07 1.42
C MET A 75 34.50 -25.51 1.65
N ALA A 76 34.42 -25.98 2.88
CA ALA A 76 34.76 -27.37 3.15
C ALA A 76 33.60 -28.31 2.75
N ASN A 77 33.95 -29.50 2.23
CA ASN A 77 33.00 -30.59 2.09
C ASN A 77 32.84 -31.35 3.41
N SER A 78 32.01 -32.39 3.41
CA SER A 78 31.79 -33.24 4.59
C SER A 78 33.05 -33.95 5.07
N ASN A 79 34.05 -34.15 4.21
CA ASN A 79 35.33 -34.77 4.52
C ASN A 79 36.42 -33.76 4.92
N GLY A 80 36.07 -32.44 4.98
CA GLY A 80 37.02 -31.39 5.29
C GLY A 80 37.87 -30.92 4.09
N THR A 81 37.64 -31.45 2.89
CA THR A 81 38.35 -31.02 1.68
C THR A 81 37.81 -29.65 1.21
N PRO A 82 38.66 -28.66 0.92
CA PRO A 82 38.22 -27.38 0.41
C PRO A 82 37.76 -27.50 -1.04
N HIS A 83 36.61 -26.89 -1.35
CA HIS A 83 36.08 -26.69 -2.67
C HIS A 83 35.95 -25.19 -2.94
N PHE A 84 36.24 -24.77 -4.15
CA PHE A 84 36.05 -23.39 -4.53
C PHE A 84 34.65 -23.21 -5.12
N VAL A 85 33.91 -22.29 -4.56
CA VAL A 85 32.57 -21.94 -5.00
C VAL A 85 32.57 -20.52 -5.54
N GLN A 86 32.26 -20.40 -6.82
CA GLN A 86 32.00 -19.09 -7.44
C GLN A 86 30.51 -18.81 -7.39
N LEU A 87 30.15 -17.68 -6.77
CA LEU A 87 28.77 -17.29 -6.56
C LEU A 87 28.51 -15.89 -7.11
N GLY A 88 27.54 -15.78 -8.02
CA GLY A 88 26.92 -14.52 -8.45
C GLY A 88 25.57 -14.36 -7.75
N VAL A 89 25.36 -13.23 -7.10
CA VAL A 89 24.17 -12.97 -6.28
C VAL A 89 23.44 -11.74 -6.75
N SER A 90 22.12 -11.86 -6.87
CA SER A 90 21.20 -10.76 -7.09
C SER A 90 20.33 -10.56 -5.86
N LEU A 91 20.29 -9.36 -5.32
CA LEU A 91 19.45 -9.02 -4.16
C LEU A 91 18.14 -8.42 -4.63
N GLN A 92 17.02 -8.97 -4.19
CA GLN A 92 15.71 -8.39 -4.38
C GLN A 92 15.42 -7.40 -3.25
N LEU A 93 15.12 -6.15 -3.62
CA LEU A 93 14.90 -5.03 -2.71
C LEU A 93 13.45 -4.54 -2.79
N PRO A 94 12.93 -3.87 -1.73
CA PRO A 94 11.52 -3.50 -1.62
C PRO A 94 11.10 -2.38 -2.57
N ARG A 95 12.02 -1.49 -2.97
CA ARG A 95 11.72 -0.33 -3.82
C ARG A 95 12.94 0.24 -4.53
N ALA A 96 12.70 1.12 -5.51
CA ALA A 96 13.72 1.97 -6.09
C ALA A 96 14.39 2.85 -5.01
N GLY A 97 15.69 3.12 -5.16
CA GLY A 97 16.50 3.88 -4.17
C GLY A 97 17.10 3.00 -3.06
N ALA A 98 16.56 1.81 -2.79
CA ALA A 98 17.20 0.87 -1.86
C ALA A 98 18.55 0.36 -2.38
N GLY A 99 18.76 0.34 -3.70
CA GLY A 99 20.02 -0.07 -4.33
C GLY A 99 21.21 0.81 -3.97
N GLU A 100 21.00 2.11 -3.82
CA GLU A 100 22.05 3.04 -3.39
C GLU A 100 22.56 2.69 -1.98
N MET A 101 21.66 2.28 -1.09
CA MET A 101 22.02 1.85 0.26
C MET A 101 22.84 0.56 0.23
N VAL A 102 22.50 -0.40 -0.64
CA VAL A 102 23.30 -1.62 -0.86
C VAL A 102 24.70 -1.26 -1.31
N THR A 103 24.81 -0.33 -2.26
CA THR A 103 26.12 0.11 -2.78
C THR A 103 26.96 0.79 -1.69
N ALA A 104 26.35 1.61 -0.83
CA ALA A 104 27.03 2.31 0.25
C ALA A 104 27.59 1.37 1.31
N VAL A 105 26.97 0.20 1.54
CA VAL A 105 27.37 -0.79 2.56
C VAL A 105 27.83 -2.11 1.92
N LEU A 106 28.28 -2.07 0.67
CA LEU A 106 28.66 -3.24 -0.08
C LEU A 106 29.71 -4.14 0.61
N PRO A 107 30.75 -3.60 1.26
CA PRO A 107 31.74 -4.41 1.97
C PRO A 107 31.11 -5.27 3.06
N GLU A 108 30.21 -4.72 3.86
CA GLU A 108 29.51 -5.43 4.95
C GLU A 108 28.59 -6.53 4.39
N ILE A 109 27.94 -6.26 3.27
CA ILE A 109 27.10 -7.25 2.58
C ILE A 109 27.95 -8.42 2.08
N GLN A 110 29.09 -8.14 1.45
CA GLN A 110 29.99 -9.18 0.95
C GLN A 110 30.58 -10.01 2.09
N ASP A 111 30.93 -9.39 3.20
CA ASP A 111 31.45 -10.07 4.38
C ASP A 111 30.36 -10.97 5.00
N ALA A 112 29.15 -10.47 5.19
CA ALA A 112 28.02 -11.24 5.69
C ALA A 112 27.70 -12.46 4.80
N MET A 113 27.73 -12.28 3.47
CA MET A 113 27.51 -13.40 2.54
C MET A 113 28.61 -14.46 2.68
N ARG A 114 29.88 -14.04 2.80
CA ARG A 114 31.00 -14.95 3.00
C ARG A 114 30.88 -15.70 4.32
N GLN A 115 30.57 -15.01 5.41
CA GLN A 115 30.36 -15.62 6.72
C GLN A 115 29.22 -16.64 6.70
N THR A 116 28.11 -16.32 6.03
CA THR A 116 26.98 -17.26 5.88
C THR A 116 27.44 -18.53 5.15
N LEU A 117 28.16 -18.40 4.03
CA LEU A 117 28.61 -19.55 3.25
C LEU A 117 29.60 -20.45 4.02
N LEU A 118 30.47 -19.86 4.83
CA LEU A 118 31.39 -20.62 5.68
C LEU A 118 30.68 -21.47 6.76
N GLY A 119 29.44 -21.16 7.06
CA GLY A 119 28.57 -21.96 7.95
C GLY A 119 27.96 -23.20 7.30
N PHE A 120 28.10 -23.35 5.97
CA PHE A 120 27.56 -24.46 5.19
C PHE A 120 28.64 -25.27 4.53
N LYS A 121 28.28 -26.46 4.05
CA LYS A 121 29.17 -27.33 3.30
C LYS A 121 28.95 -27.18 1.81
N SER A 122 29.96 -27.50 1.01
CA SER A 122 29.86 -27.42 -0.45
C SER A 122 28.74 -28.29 -1.03
N GLU A 123 28.45 -29.44 -0.40
CA GLU A 123 27.34 -30.33 -0.79
C GLU A 123 25.96 -29.72 -0.60
N ASP A 124 25.80 -28.78 0.33
CA ASP A 124 24.52 -28.06 0.50
C ASP A 124 24.17 -27.26 -0.76
N LEU A 125 25.15 -26.77 -1.49
CA LEU A 125 24.94 -26.05 -2.75
C LEU A 125 24.67 -26.95 -3.94
N GLN A 126 24.79 -28.26 -3.80
CA GLN A 126 24.54 -29.24 -4.88
C GLN A 126 23.10 -29.77 -4.85
N THR A 127 22.34 -29.46 -3.82
CA THR A 127 20.94 -29.92 -3.67
C THR A 127 19.98 -28.74 -3.64
N PRO A 128 18.79 -28.83 -4.26
CA PRO A 128 17.80 -27.76 -4.21
C PRO A 128 17.42 -27.36 -2.78
N ALA A 129 17.22 -28.34 -1.89
CA ALA A 129 16.88 -28.10 -0.49
C ALA A 129 18.02 -27.41 0.28
N GLY A 130 19.28 -27.72 -0.03
CA GLY A 130 20.44 -27.08 0.56
C GLY A 130 20.58 -25.64 0.06
N VAL A 131 20.43 -25.41 -1.24
CA VAL A 131 20.42 -24.08 -1.85
C VAL A 131 19.35 -23.20 -1.19
N ASP A 132 18.15 -23.74 -0.94
CA ASP A 132 17.08 -22.98 -0.28
C ASP A 132 17.42 -22.63 1.16
N ARG A 133 18.07 -23.56 1.90
CA ARG A 133 18.57 -23.27 3.26
C ARG A 133 19.62 -22.16 3.27
N VAL A 134 20.60 -22.25 2.36
CA VAL A 134 21.64 -21.22 2.22
C VAL A 134 21.04 -19.87 1.87
N ARG A 135 20.11 -19.84 0.91
CA ARG A 135 19.40 -18.61 0.50
C ARG A 135 18.66 -17.98 1.67
N LYS A 136 17.91 -18.77 2.43
CA LYS A 136 17.16 -18.31 3.60
C LYS A 136 18.10 -17.74 4.66
N ALA A 137 19.12 -18.48 5.06
CA ALA A 137 20.11 -18.04 6.05
C ALA A 137 20.83 -16.76 5.61
N MET A 138 21.18 -16.66 4.32
CA MET A 138 21.79 -15.46 3.76
C MET A 138 20.85 -14.27 3.81
N THR A 139 19.57 -14.45 3.47
CA THR A 139 18.56 -13.38 3.55
C THR A 139 18.39 -12.89 4.98
N GLU A 140 18.31 -13.78 5.95
CA GLU A 140 18.17 -13.45 7.37
C GLU A 140 19.41 -12.70 7.89
N HIS A 141 20.60 -13.21 7.65
CA HIS A 141 21.84 -12.57 8.10
C HIS A 141 22.06 -11.21 7.44
N LEU A 142 21.79 -11.07 6.14
CA LEU A 142 21.86 -9.77 5.47
C LEU A 142 20.90 -8.76 6.07
N ASN A 143 19.67 -9.17 6.41
CA ASN A 143 18.72 -8.27 7.06
C ASN A 143 19.18 -7.82 8.46
N GLU A 144 19.79 -8.71 9.23
CA GLU A 144 20.39 -8.37 10.53
C GLU A 144 21.52 -7.35 10.38
N VAL A 145 22.41 -7.56 9.40
CA VAL A 145 23.50 -6.60 9.09
C VAL A 145 22.94 -5.26 8.65
N MET A 146 21.94 -5.25 7.76
CA MET A 146 21.31 -4.01 7.30
C MET A 146 20.65 -3.23 8.44
N VAL A 147 19.98 -3.90 9.36
CA VAL A 147 19.41 -3.26 10.57
C VAL A 147 20.51 -2.69 11.45
N ARG A 148 21.62 -3.41 11.63
CA ARG A 148 22.78 -2.97 12.44
C ARG A 148 23.45 -1.73 11.85
N VAL A 149 23.64 -1.70 10.52
CA VAL A 149 24.39 -0.63 9.84
C VAL A 149 23.52 0.59 9.56
N LEU A 150 22.30 0.41 9.09
CA LEU A 150 21.40 1.52 8.70
C LEU A 150 20.50 2.00 9.85
N GLY A 151 20.32 1.19 10.87
CA GLY A 151 19.39 1.41 11.97
C GLY A 151 17.94 0.99 11.66
N PRO A 152 17.20 0.58 12.71
CA PRO A 152 15.85 0.01 12.55
C PRO A 152 14.84 1.02 11.98
N GLU A 153 14.94 2.29 12.36
CA GLU A 153 14.01 3.34 11.90
C GLU A 153 14.11 3.58 10.39
N ARG A 154 15.34 3.60 9.86
CA ARG A 154 15.58 3.79 8.43
C ARG A 154 15.11 2.59 7.64
N ILE A 155 15.37 1.38 8.15
CA ILE A 155 14.86 0.14 7.55
C ILE A 155 13.34 0.15 7.53
N ALA A 156 12.67 0.50 8.63
CA ALA A 156 11.21 0.56 8.69
C ALA A 156 10.61 1.51 7.63
N LYS A 157 11.23 2.67 7.42
CA LYS A 157 10.81 3.62 6.37
C LYS A 157 11.02 3.08 4.95
N LEU A 158 12.10 2.35 4.72
CA LEU A 158 12.44 1.77 3.42
C LEU A 158 11.58 0.56 3.08
N THR A 159 11.13 -0.19 4.08
CA THR A 159 10.31 -1.41 3.93
C THR A 159 8.82 -1.17 4.08
N ALA A 160 8.39 0.07 4.35
CA ALA A 160 6.97 0.41 4.46
C ALA A 160 6.23 0.07 3.16
N GLY A 161 5.21 -0.81 3.25
CA GLY A 161 4.45 -1.30 2.10
C GLY A 161 5.15 -2.41 1.29
N ALA A 162 6.30 -2.91 1.75
CA ALA A 162 6.96 -4.05 1.11
C ALA A 162 6.15 -5.34 1.27
N PRO A 163 6.15 -6.25 0.28
CA PRO A 163 5.39 -7.50 0.32
C PRO A 163 5.93 -8.50 1.35
N ARG A 164 7.20 -8.35 1.75
CA ARG A 164 7.87 -9.20 2.75
C ARG A 164 8.58 -8.34 3.78
N PRO A 165 8.70 -8.80 5.03
CA PRO A 165 9.48 -8.12 6.05
C PRO A 165 10.97 -8.13 5.70
N GLY A 166 11.69 -7.08 6.09
CA GLY A 166 13.12 -6.93 5.88
C GLY A 166 13.50 -6.11 4.66
N PHE A 167 14.74 -5.62 4.68
CA PHE A 167 15.29 -4.80 3.61
C PHE A 167 15.68 -5.64 2.39
N VAL A 168 16.30 -6.79 2.62
CA VAL A 168 16.54 -7.81 1.58
C VAL A 168 15.33 -8.73 1.54
N GLN A 169 14.57 -8.66 0.44
CA GLN A 169 13.34 -9.44 0.27
C GLN A 169 13.63 -10.90 -0.12
N ASN A 170 14.68 -11.07 -0.91
CA ASN A 170 15.14 -12.37 -1.37
C ASN A 170 16.59 -12.26 -1.88
N VAL A 171 17.29 -13.38 -1.79
CA VAL A 171 18.62 -13.58 -2.38
C VAL A 171 18.49 -14.57 -3.53
N LEU A 172 18.94 -14.18 -4.71
CA LEU A 172 18.91 -14.99 -5.92
C LEU A 172 20.34 -15.36 -6.32
N PHE A 173 20.56 -16.60 -6.62
CA PHE A 173 21.85 -17.05 -7.17
C PHE A 173 21.79 -16.97 -8.70
N ALA A 174 22.46 -15.98 -9.25
CA ALA A 174 22.57 -15.77 -10.70
C ALA A 174 23.58 -16.72 -11.33
N THR A 175 24.65 -17.03 -10.60
CA THR A 175 25.70 -17.99 -11.01
C THR A 175 26.09 -18.80 -9.81
N LEU A 176 26.22 -20.12 -9.98
CA LEU A 176 26.70 -21.03 -8.96
C LEU A 176 27.58 -22.09 -9.63
N ILE A 177 28.90 -22.06 -9.36
CA ILE A 177 29.89 -23.01 -9.87
C ILE A 177 30.62 -23.57 -8.65
N VAL A 178 30.71 -24.89 -8.56
CA VAL A 178 31.40 -25.61 -7.50
C VAL A 178 32.52 -26.42 -8.17
N GLU A 179 33.79 -26.18 -7.78
CA GLU A 179 34.99 -26.84 -8.28
C GLU A 179 35.73 -27.55 -7.17
#